data_1c249d2732caf71914a3d9fc2660088d
#
_entry.id   1c249d2732caf71914a3d9fc2660088d
#
_cell.length_a   1.000
_cell.length_b   1.000
_cell.length_c   1.000
_cell.angle_alpha   90.00
_cell.angle_beta   90.00
_cell.angle_gamma   90.00
#
_symmetry.space_group_name_H-M   'P 1'
#
loop_
_entity.id
_entity.type
_entity.pdbx_description
1 polymer ?
#
loop_
_entity_poly.entity_id
_entity_poly.type
_entity_poly.pdbx_seq_one_letter_code
_entity_poly.pdbx_strand_id
1 'polypeptide(L)'
;HRILQPKTVDDYLDNKANDEYSFMMEYQALFVGESENAFFKFDVLDKSRVLSKGFVPPTNLEYKENANRSVPKNLSNIPLQAGEVRLVSLDVALMGGDKNDTSAIIGTRLIPNSDGGYDRHLVYIDTIRDSTTNKEIGKIFKRAYYDFDATYAVLDAMGIGLGVYDVLAEPTYDEERDVEYEAWSSMNDK
;
A
#
# COMPACT_ATOMS: atom_id res chain seq x y z
N HIS A 1 -12.63 -34.52 17.83
CA HIS A 1 -11.61 -34.83 16.78
C HIS A 1 -12.37 -35.15 15.49
N ARG A 2 -12.31 -34.24 14.48
CA ARG A 2 -12.76 -34.60 13.13
C ARG A 2 -11.68 -35.50 12.54
N ILE A 3 -12.02 -36.76 12.29
CA ILE A 3 -11.19 -37.67 11.50
C ILE A 3 -11.36 -37.19 10.06
N LEU A 4 -10.30 -36.61 9.47
CA LEU A 4 -10.28 -36.29 8.05
C LEU A 4 -10.35 -37.64 7.29
N GLN A 5 -11.39 -37.82 6.49
CA GLN A 5 -11.45 -38.97 5.58
C GLN A 5 -10.41 -38.78 4.48
N PRO A 6 -9.65 -39.82 4.12
CA PRO A 6 -8.73 -39.73 3.00
C PRO A 6 -9.54 -39.45 1.72
N LYS A 7 -9.09 -38.47 0.92
CA LYS A 7 -9.67 -38.20 -0.40
C LYS A 7 -9.44 -39.40 -1.30
N THR A 8 -10.48 -39.77 -2.06
CA THR A 8 -10.42 -40.85 -3.03
C THR A 8 -9.75 -40.39 -4.33
N VAL A 9 -9.39 -41.33 -5.22
CA VAL A 9 -8.88 -41.02 -6.56
C VAL A 9 -9.91 -40.27 -7.38
N ASP A 10 -11.22 -40.55 -7.15
CA ASP A 10 -12.31 -39.88 -7.84
C ASP A 10 -12.42 -38.41 -7.39
N ASP A 11 -12.32 -38.14 -6.08
CA ASP A 11 -12.26 -36.75 -5.57
C ASP A 11 -11.08 -35.96 -6.16
N TYR A 12 -9.97 -36.65 -6.41
CA TYR A 12 -8.78 -36.08 -7.01
C TYR A 12 -9.01 -35.73 -8.50
N LEU A 13 -9.66 -36.61 -9.24
CA LEU A 13 -9.95 -36.39 -10.67
C LEU A 13 -11.04 -35.33 -10.86
N ASP A 14 -12.05 -35.29 -10.00
CA ASP A 14 -13.11 -34.30 -10.01
C ASP A 14 -12.58 -32.88 -9.74
N ASN A 15 -11.68 -32.73 -8.75
CA ASN A 15 -11.05 -31.45 -8.47
C ASN A 15 -10.21 -30.96 -9.64
N LYS A 16 -9.45 -31.86 -10.28
CA LYS A 16 -8.67 -31.50 -11.46
C LYS A 16 -9.52 -31.06 -12.64
N ALA A 17 -10.68 -31.70 -12.84
CA ALA A 17 -11.60 -31.39 -13.94
C ALA A 17 -12.32 -30.03 -13.73
N ASN A 18 -12.57 -29.66 -12.47
CA ASN A 18 -13.32 -28.44 -12.11
C ASN A 18 -12.44 -27.19 -11.98
N ASP A 19 -11.22 -27.32 -11.46
CA ASP A 19 -10.27 -26.22 -11.32
C ASP A 19 -8.83 -26.75 -11.34
N GLU A 20 -8.23 -26.72 -12.51
CA GLU A 20 -6.86 -27.19 -12.72
C GLU A 20 -5.82 -26.39 -11.95
N TYR A 21 -6.04 -25.08 -11.76
CA TYR A 21 -5.11 -24.20 -11.04
C TYR A 21 -5.13 -24.46 -9.53
N SER A 22 -6.31 -24.53 -8.92
CA SER A 22 -6.43 -24.90 -7.51
C SER A 22 -5.89 -26.31 -7.27
N PHE A 23 -6.12 -27.22 -8.19
CA PHE A 23 -5.56 -28.56 -8.14
C PHE A 23 -4.03 -28.57 -8.15
N MET A 24 -3.41 -27.81 -9.05
CA MET A 24 -1.95 -27.69 -9.13
C MET A 24 -1.35 -27.10 -7.85
N MET A 25 -1.99 -26.10 -7.25
CA MET A 25 -1.53 -25.47 -6.01
C MET A 25 -1.72 -26.38 -4.79
N GLU A 26 -2.90 -26.99 -4.64
CA GLU A 26 -3.27 -27.73 -3.42
C GLU A 26 -2.69 -29.15 -3.38
N TYR A 27 -2.61 -29.82 -4.55
CA TYR A 27 -2.23 -31.22 -4.61
C TYR A 27 -0.84 -31.47 -5.17
N GLN A 28 -0.35 -30.61 -6.05
CA GLN A 28 0.97 -30.75 -6.64
C GLN A 28 1.99 -29.80 -6.02
N ALA A 29 1.57 -28.93 -5.11
CA ALA A 29 2.41 -27.88 -4.51
C ALA A 29 3.15 -27.01 -5.56
N LEU A 30 2.57 -26.90 -6.75
CA LEU A 30 3.11 -26.06 -7.81
C LEU A 30 2.61 -24.64 -7.59
N PHE A 31 3.53 -23.70 -7.54
CA PHE A 31 3.19 -22.28 -7.54
C PHE A 31 2.75 -21.90 -8.95
N VAL A 32 1.44 -21.90 -9.18
CA VAL A 32 0.87 -21.45 -10.45
C VAL A 32 0.80 -19.92 -10.39
N GLY A 33 1.85 -19.26 -10.88
CA GLY A 33 2.02 -17.83 -10.77
C GLY A 33 1.06 -16.99 -11.62
N GLU A 34 0.31 -17.60 -12.52
CA GLU A 34 -0.54 -16.85 -13.45
C GLU A 34 -1.82 -17.62 -13.81
N SER A 35 -2.97 -16.93 -13.72
CA SER A 35 -4.12 -17.33 -14.52
C SER A 35 -3.87 -16.90 -15.98
N GLU A 36 -4.33 -17.66 -16.96
CA GLU A 36 -4.24 -17.28 -18.39
C GLU A 36 -4.84 -15.89 -18.66
N ASN A 37 -5.75 -15.43 -17.80
CA ASN A 37 -6.45 -14.16 -17.86
C ASN A 37 -5.88 -13.09 -16.91
N ALA A 38 -4.70 -13.30 -16.32
CA ALA A 38 -4.08 -12.28 -15.48
C ALA A 38 -3.81 -11.00 -16.29
N PHE A 39 -4.34 -9.86 -15.82
CA PHE A 39 -4.14 -8.57 -16.46
C PHE A 39 -2.65 -8.18 -16.47
N PHE A 40 -1.95 -8.47 -15.37
CA PHE A 40 -0.50 -8.33 -15.27
C PHE A 40 0.13 -9.71 -15.18
N LYS A 41 0.98 -10.04 -16.14
CA LYS A 41 1.75 -11.29 -16.14
C LYS A 41 2.89 -11.21 -15.14
N PHE A 42 3.12 -12.30 -14.41
CA PHE A 42 4.16 -12.38 -13.38
C PHE A 42 5.56 -12.07 -13.93
N ASP A 43 5.90 -12.57 -15.11
CA ASP A 43 7.19 -12.34 -15.76
C ASP A 43 7.44 -10.85 -16.07
N VAL A 44 6.37 -10.09 -16.37
CA VAL A 44 6.44 -8.64 -16.58
C VAL A 44 6.67 -7.91 -15.26
N LEU A 45 5.94 -8.32 -14.22
CA LEU A 45 6.12 -7.76 -12.87
C LEU A 45 7.52 -8.08 -12.32
N ASP A 46 7.99 -9.31 -12.50
CA ASP A 46 9.31 -9.72 -12.01
C ASP A 46 10.45 -8.98 -12.73
N LYS A 47 10.36 -8.79 -14.02
CA LYS A 47 11.32 -7.96 -14.80
C LYS A 47 11.33 -6.49 -14.35
N SER A 48 10.23 -6.01 -13.77
CA SER A 48 10.11 -4.64 -13.25
C SER A 48 10.66 -4.49 -11.83
N ARG A 49 11.02 -5.60 -11.16
CA ARG A 49 11.60 -5.60 -9.80
C ARG A 49 13.10 -5.29 -9.83
N VAL A 50 13.44 -4.07 -10.22
CA VAL A 50 14.83 -3.62 -10.39
C VAL A 50 15.38 -2.81 -9.22
N LEU A 51 14.52 -2.42 -8.29
CA LEU A 51 14.91 -1.57 -7.16
C LEU A 51 15.58 -2.42 -6.06
N SER A 52 16.74 -1.99 -5.62
CA SER A 52 17.47 -2.64 -4.51
C SER A 52 16.95 -2.28 -3.13
N LYS A 53 16.22 -1.17 -2.99
CA LYS A 53 15.68 -0.66 -1.73
C LYS A 53 14.28 -0.07 -1.93
N GLY A 54 13.37 -0.43 -1.02
CA GLY A 54 12.10 0.24 -0.84
C GLY A 54 12.18 1.33 0.22
N PHE A 55 11.14 2.14 0.31
CA PHE A 55 10.95 3.05 1.44
C PHE A 55 10.53 2.25 2.68
N VAL A 56 11.13 2.61 3.81
CA VAL A 56 10.77 2.06 5.13
C VAL A 56 10.40 3.24 6.01
N PRO A 57 9.13 3.37 6.44
CA PRO A 57 8.72 4.43 7.34
C PRO A 57 9.42 4.30 8.69
N PRO A 58 9.74 5.41 9.34
CA PRO A 58 10.29 5.39 10.69
C PRO A 58 9.25 4.84 11.66
N THR A 59 9.73 4.16 12.70
CA THR A 59 8.89 3.78 13.82
C THR A 59 8.46 5.02 14.63
N ASN A 60 7.37 4.91 15.37
CA ASN A 60 6.93 6.02 16.24
C ASN A 60 7.98 6.42 17.27
N LEU A 61 8.81 5.47 17.74
CA LEU A 61 9.90 5.74 18.67
C LEU A 61 11.00 6.56 17.98
N GLU A 62 11.46 6.14 16.80
CA GLU A 62 12.47 6.87 16.02
C GLU A 62 12.00 8.27 15.67
N TYR A 63 10.71 8.44 15.34
CA TYR A 63 10.10 9.73 15.08
C TYR A 63 10.18 10.65 16.30
N LYS A 64 9.74 10.19 17.49
CA LYS A 64 9.80 10.95 18.74
C LYS A 64 11.23 11.29 19.16
N GLU A 65 12.13 10.34 19.08
CA GLU A 65 13.55 10.57 19.39
C GLU A 65 14.17 11.61 18.45
N ASN A 66 13.77 11.61 17.18
CA ASN A 66 14.23 12.58 16.21
C ASN A 66 13.64 13.98 16.44
N ALA A 67 12.36 14.07 16.79
CA ALA A 67 11.69 15.33 17.11
C ALA A 67 12.29 16.03 18.32
N ASN A 68 12.77 15.27 19.29
CA ASN A 68 13.43 15.78 20.50
C ASN A 68 14.91 16.21 20.29
N ARG A 69 15.45 16.08 19.08
CA ARG A 69 16.83 16.54 18.79
C ARG A 69 16.84 18.05 18.57
N SER A 70 17.92 18.69 18.98
CA SER A 70 18.16 20.12 18.69
C SER A 70 18.18 20.43 17.19
N VAL A 71 18.57 19.46 16.37
CA VAL A 71 18.48 19.50 14.90
C VAL A 71 17.90 18.17 14.42
N PRO A 72 16.60 18.12 14.08
CA PRO A 72 15.99 16.91 13.51
C PRO A 72 16.69 16.49 12.21
N LYS A 73 16.81 15.18 12.02
CA LYS A 73 17.37 14.59 10.79
C LYS A 73 16.23 14.13 9.89
N ASN A 74 16.48 14.09 8.59
CA ASN A 74 15.59 13.38 7.69
C ASN A 74 15.65 11.87 8.03
N LEU A 75 14.50 11.29 8.38
CA LEU A 75 14.37 9.87 8.75
C LEU A 75 14.14 8.98 7.52
N SER A 76 13.90 9.56 6.35
CA SER A 76 13.70 8.76 5.14
C SER A 76 14.99 7.98 4.81
N ASN A 77 14.86 6.67 4.64
CA ASN A 77 15.94 5.80 4.18
C ASN A 77 16.25 5.97 2.69
N ILE A 78 15.46 6.79 1.98
CA ILE A 78 15.62 7.11 0.57
C ILE A 78 15.79 8.63 0.42
N PRO A 79 17.00 9.14 0.17
CA PRO A 79 17.24 10.57 -0.02
C PRO A 79 16.48 11.13 -1.24
N LEU A 80 15.96 12.34 -1.12
CA LEU A 80 15.33 13.06 -2.22
C LEU A 80 16.39 13.42 -3.27
N GLN A 81 16.08 13.22 -4.55
CA GLN A 81 16.93 13.59 -5.67
C GLN A 81 16.48 14.94 -6.27
N ALA A 82 17.38 15.61 -6.98
CA ALA A 82 17.05 16.86 -7.63
C ALA A 82 15.95 16.66 -8.69
N GLY A 83 14.87 17.44 -8.60
CA GLY A 83 13.73 17.36 -9.51
C GLY A 83 12.81 16.15 -9.30
N GLU A 84 13.06 15.32 -8.29
CA GLU A 84 12.19 14.22 -7.94
C GLU A 84 10.85 14.72 -7.42
N VAL A 85 9.76 14.07 -7.85
CA VAL A 85 8.42 14.25 -7.30
C VAL A 85 8.00 12.95 -6.61
N ARG A 86 7.48 13.05 -5.40
CA ARG A 86 6.99 11.93 -4.62
C ARG A 86 5.48 11.97 -4.46
N LEU A 87 4.85 10.85 -4.73
CA LEU A 87 3.41 10.68 -4.58
C LEU A 87 3.13 9.64 -3.51
N VAL A 88 2.19 9.93 -2.62
CA VAL A 88 1.57 8.91 -1.77
C VAL A 88 0.11 8.80 -2.19
N SER A 89 -0.32 7.60 -2.54
CA SER A 89 -1.67 7.30 -2.98
C SER A 89 -2.36 6.40 -1.96
N LEU A 90 -3.66 6.63 -1.74
CA LEU A 90 -4.52 5.80 -0.91
C LEU A 90 -5.70 5.31 -1.73
N ASP A 91 -5.85 3.99 -1.78
CA ASP A 91 -7.04 3.31 -2.27
C ASP A 91 -7.83 2.77 -1.07
N VAL A 92 -9.07 3.23 -0.90
CA VAL A 92 -9.90 2.90 0.26
C VAL A 92 -10.89 1.81 -0.11
N ALA A 93 -10.75 0.63 0.52
CA ALA A 93 -11.68 -0.47 0.34
C ALA A 93 -12.86 -0.41 1.33
N LEU A 94 -13.97 -1.05 0.95
CA LEU A 94 -15.16 -1.22 1.80
C LEU A 94 -14.82 -2.01 3.07
N MET A 95 -15.13 -1.43 4.22
CA MET A 95 -14.94 -2.07 5.51
C MET A 95 -16.02 -3.11 5.78
N GLY A 96 -15.63 -4.34 6.12
CA GLY A 96 -16.46 -5.37 6.74
C GLY A 96 -16.77 -6.61 5.91
N GLY A 97 -16.20 -7.74 6.28
CA GLY A 97 -16.52 -9.12 5.86
C GLY A 97 -15.31 -9.92 5.37
N ASP A 98 -15.37 -11.23 5.51
CA ASP A 98 -14.30 -12.21 5.18
C ASP A 98 -13.87 -12.24 3.70
N LYS A 99 -14.43 -11.37 2.85
CA LYS A 99 -14.20 -11.33 1.39
C LYS A 99 -13.95 -9.93 0.86
N ASN A 100 -13.63 -8.96 1.71
CA ASN A 100 -13.48 -7.58 1.28
C ASN A 100 -12.05 -7.24 0.90
N ASP A 101 -11.94 -6.33 -0.06
CA ASP A 101 -10.66 -5.76 -0.47
C ASP A 101 -10.03 -4.97 0.69
N THR A 102 -8.72 -4.99 0.76
CA THR A 102 -7.95 -4.28 1.77
C THR A 102 -7.57 -2.90 1.25
N SER A 103 -7.72 -1.85 2.07
CA SER A 103 -7.21 -0.53 1.71
C SER A 103 -5.68 -0.56 1.56
N ALA A 104 -5.16 0.15 0.58
CA ALA A 104 -3.73 0.17 0.28
C ALA A 104 -3.16 1.58 0.21
N ILE A 105 -1.97 1.76 0.78
CA ILE A 105 -1.15 2.96 0.62
C ILE A 105 0.04 2.63 -0.28
N ILE A 106 0.27 3.47 -1.27
CA ILE A 106 1.33 3.29 -2.26
C ILE A 106 2.20 4.54 -2.31
N GLY A 107 3.52 4.36 -2.16
CA GLY A 107 4.51 5.41 -2.34
C GLY A 107 5.24 5.27 -3.67
N THR A 108 5.18 6.31 -4.50
CA THR A 108 5.80 6.35 -5.82
C THR A 108 6.77 7.52 -5.94
N ARG A 109 7.94 7.25 -6.49
CA ARG A 109 8.92 8.28 -6.89
C ARG A 109 8.85 8.48 -8.39
N LEU A 110 8.80 9.74 -8.80
CA LEU A 110 8.94 10.17 -10.17
C LEU A 110 10.32 10.83 -10.29
N ILE A 111 11.26 10.16 -10.95
CA ILE A 111 12.65 10.61 -11.07
C ILE A 111 12.85 11.13 -12.50
N PRO A 112 13.30 12.39 -12.69
CA PRO A 112 13.57 12.92 -14.03
C PRO A 112 14.54 12.02 -14.79
N ASN A 113 14.23 11.73 -16.05
CA ASN A 113 15.06 10.94 -16.94
C ASN A 113 15.66 11.79 -18.09
N SER A 114 16.57 11.20 -18.86
CA SER A 114 17.25 11.84 -19.99
C SER A 114 16.33 12.27 -21.13
N ASP A 115 15.14 11.66 -21.22
CA ASP A 115 14.19 11.88 -22.32
C ASP A 115 13.23 13.03 -22.04
N GLY A 116 13.42 13.75 -20.92
CA GLY A 116 12.58 14.86 -20.50
C GLY A 116 11.29 14.43 -19.82
N GLY A 117 11.15 13.13 -19.49
CA GLY A 117 10.06 12.56 -18.73
C GLY A 117 10.47 12.11 -17.32
N TYR A 118 9.77 11.14 -16.78
CA TYR A 118 10.01 10.58 -15.46
C TYR A 118 10.03 9.06 -15.48
N ASP A 119 11.02 8.48 -14.82
CA ASP A 119 10.98 7.08 -14.41
C ASP A 119 10.11 6.95 -13.17
N ARG A 120 9.24 5.94 -13.16
CA ARG A 120 8.26 5.69 -12.09
C ARG A 120 8.73 4.53 -11.25
N HIS A 121 9.09 4.82 -10.00
CA HIS A 121 9.54 3.81 -9.05
C HIS A 121 8.50 3.64 -7.95
N LEU A 122 7.84 2.50 -7.91
CA LEU A 122 6.99 2.11 -6.81
C LEU A 122 7.88 1.56 -5.70
N VAL A 123 8.01 2.31 -4.60
CA VAL A 123 8.99 2.05 -3.54
C VAL A 123 8.37 1.67 -2.20
N TYR A 124 7.06 1.83 -2.06
CA TYR A 124 6.33 1.52 -0.84
C TYR A 124 4.92 1.00 -1.16
N ILE A 125 4.54 -0.06 -0.50
CA ILE A 125 3.17 -0.57 -0.47
C ILE A 125 2.90 -1.01 0.96
N ASP A 126 1.80 -0.53 1.53
CA ASP A 126 1.28 -1.01 2.81
C ASP A 126 -0.22 -1.23 2.70
N THR A 127 -0.73 -2.13 3.52
CA THR A 127 -2.15 -2.48 3.54
C THR A 127 -2.75 -2.16 4.91
N ILE A 128 -3.89 -1.47 4.89
CA ILE A 128 -4.63 -1.13 6.11
C ILE A 128 -5.65 -2.22 6.35
N ARG A 129 -5.59 -2.82 7.54
CA ARG A 129 -6.49 -3.91 7.95
C ARG A 129 -7.94 -3.44 8.00
N ASP A 130 -8.84 -4.40 7.76
CA ASP A 130 -10.27 -4.24 7.99
C ASP A 130 -10.56 -3.76 9.42
N SER A 131 -11.71 -3.14 9.61
CA SER A 131 -12.14 -2.51 10.86
C SER A 131 -11.44 -1.21 11.29
N THR A 132 -10.53 -0.68 10.48
CA THR A 132 -9.91 0.61 10.74
C THR A 132 -10.89 1.75 10.42
N THR A 133 -11.04 2.71 11.35
CA THR A 133 -11.94 3.86 11.13
C THR A 133 -11.36 4.83 10.10
N ASN A 134 -12.24 5.63 9.44
CA ASN A 134 -11.79 6.69 8.53
C ASN A 134 -10.80 7.65 9.19
N LYS A 135 -10.99 7.95 10.49
CA LYS A 135 -10.08 8.79 11.27
C LYS A 135 -8.68 8.16 11.35
N GLU A 136 -8.62 6.88 11.61
CA GLU A 136 -7.34 6.16 11.69
C GLU A 136 -6.69 6.01 10.32
N ILE A 137 -7.47 5.73 9.28
CA ILE A 137 -6.99 5.67 7.89
C ILE A 137 -6.38 7.02 7.48
N GLY A 138 -7.09 8.13 7.76
CA GLY A 138 -6.60 9.48 7.46
C GLY A 138 -5.30 9.81 8.21
N LYS A 139 -5.19 9.40 9.49
CA LYS A 139 -3.96 9.57 10.29
C LYS A 139 -2.79 8.77 9.69
N ILE A 140 -2.99 7.51 9.36
CA ILE A 140 -1.97 6.65 8.73
C ILE A 140 -1.53 7.23 7.38
N PHE A 141 -2.47 7.74 6.60
CA PHE A 141 -2.16 8.36 5.31
C PHE A 141 -1.35 9.66 5.45
N LYS A 142 -1.69 10.52 6.43
CA LYS A 142 -0.89 11.71 6.74
C LYS A 142 0.51 11.33 7.23
N ARG A 143 0.66 10.30 8.09
CA ARG A 143 1.97 9.76 8.47
C ARG A 143 2.80 9.38 7.23
N ALA A 144 2.22 8.57 6.35
CA ALA A 144 2.92 8.11 5.15
C ALA A 144 3.38 9.29 4.28
N TYR A 145 2.55 10.32 4.14
CA TYR A 145 2.87 11.53 3.39
C TYR A 145 4.11 12.25 3.96
N TYR A 146 4.10 12.51 5.26
CA TYR A 146 5.21 13.24 5.90
C TYR A 146 6.47 12.38 6.03
N ASP A 147 6.35 11.10 6.35
CA ASP A 147 7.49 10.19 6.46
C ASP A 147 8.19 9.96 5.13
N PHE A 148 7.42 9.90 4.05
CA PHE A 148 7.95 9.74 2.70
C PHE A 148 8.48 11.04 2.10
N ASP A 149 8.26 12.17 2.75
CA ASP A 149 8.56 13.51 2.21
C ASP A 149 7.86 13.70 0.85
N ALA A 150 6.56 13.38 0.82
CA ALA A 150 5.78 13.37 -0.41
C ALA A 150 5.48 14.79 -0.89
N THR A 151 5.49 14.97 -2.20
CA THR A 151 5.10 16.24 -2.85
C THR A 151 3.59 16.36 -2.96
N TYR A 152 2.91 15.23 -3.26
CA TYR A 152 1.47 15.18 -3.43
C TYR A 152 0.88 13.94 -2.76
N ALA A 153 -0.33 14.11 -2.22
CA ALA A 153 -1.20 13.03 -1.81
C ALA A 153 -2.30 12.82 -2.84
N VAL A 154 -2.62 11.55 -3.14
CA VAL A 154 -3.65 11.17 -4.10
C VAL A 154 -4.65 10.25 -3.41
N LEU A 155 -5.92 10.61 -3.42
CA LEU A 155 -7.02 9.84 -2.86
C LEU A 155 -8.12 9.69 -3.90
N ASP A 156 -8.61 8.46 -4.13
CA ASP A 156 -9.90 8.30 -4.77
C ASP A 156 -11.00 8.62 -3.75
N ALA A 157 -11.56 9.83 -3.85
CA ALA A 157 -12.60 10.32 -2.95
C ALA A 157 -14.02 9.87 -3.35
N MET A 158 -14.18 8.93 -4.29
CA MET A 158 -15.49 8.38 -4.62
C MET A 158 -15.95 7.39 -3.54
N GLY A 159 -17.24 7.38 -3.27
CA GLY A 159 -17.84 6.45 -2.31
C GLY A 159 -17.26 6.60 -0.90
N ILE A 160 -16.57 5.56 -0.42
CA ILE A 160 -16.02 5.53 0.95
C ILE A 160 -14.85 6.49 1.12
N GLY A 161 -14.10 6.75 0.07
CA GLY A 161 -12.99 7.69 0.09
C GLY A 161 -13.41 9.09 0.52
N LEU A 162 -14.70 9.46 0.31
CA LEU A 162 -15.24 10.73 0.79
C LEU A 162 -15.14 10.88 2.31
N GLY A 163 -15.45 9.81 3.06
CA GLY A 163 -15.33 9.85 4.53
C GLY A 163 -13.89 9.99 5.03
N VAL A 164 -12.90 9.51 4.27
CA VAL A 164 -11.49 9.75 4.56
C VAL A 164 -11.09 11.17 4.17
N TYR A 165 -11.60 11.68 3.04
CA TYR A 165 -11.37 13.06 2.61
C TYR A 165 -11.81 14.08 3.66
N ASP A 166 -13.00 13.89 4.28
CA ASP A 166 -13.49 14.75 5.35
C ASP A 166 -12.51 14.79 6.54
N VAL A 167 -11.91 13.64 6.89
CA VAL A 167 -10.88 13.58 7.95
C VAL A 167 -9.60 14.30 7.53
N LEU A 168 -9.18 14.19 6.27
CA LEU A 168 -7.99 14.87 5.77
C LEU A 168 -8.13 16.38 5.73
N ALA A 169 -9.36 16.89 5.50
CA ALA A 169 -9.68 18.31 5.49
C ALA A 169 -9.62 18.96 6.89
N GLU A 170 -9.47 18.18 7.95
CA GLU A 170 -9.36 18.65 9.33
C GLU A 170 -7.94 18.41 9.89
N PRO A 171 -7.47 19.22 10.86
CA PRO A 171 -6.25 18.90 11.61
C PRO A 171 -6.39 17.55 12.29
N THR A 172 -5.31 16.76 12.31
CA THR A 172 -5.34 15.42 12.87
C THR A 172 -4.23 15.25 13.90
N TYR A 173 -4.60 15.06 15.16
CA TYR A 173 -3.64 14.77 16.21
C TYR A 173 -3.28 13.30 16.24
N ASP A 174 -1.99 13.03 16.28
CA ASP A 174 -1.39 11.71 16.38
C ASP A 174 -0.83 11.49 17.77
N GLU A 175 -1.58 10.78 18.61
CA GLU A 175 -1.24 10.51 20.01
C GLU A 175 0.03 9.64 20.13
N GLU A 176 0.27 8.77 19.15
CA GLU A 176 1.44 7.88 19.18
C GLU A 176 2.74 8.63 18.88
N ARG A 177 2.67 9.72 18.12
CA ARG A 177 3.83 10.54 17.73
C ARG A 177 3.89 11.88 18.47
N ASP A 178 2.82 12.24 19.16
CA ASP A 178 2.65 13.54 19.83
C ASP A 178 2.83 14.71 18.84
N VAL A 179 2.12 14.63 17.71
CA VAL A 179 2.19 15.62 16.64
C VAL A 179 0.79 15.90 16.08
N GLU A 180 0.52 17.13 15.72
CA GLU A 180 -0.67 17.54 14.98
C GLU A 180 -0.31 17.73 13.51
N TYR A 181 -0.96 16.96 12.62
CA TYR A 181 -0.87 17.13 11.19
C TYR A 181 -1.88 18.20 10.72
N GLU A 182 -1.46 19.08 9.84
CA GLU A 182 -2.32 20.15 9.31
C GLU A 182 -3.50 19.58 8.50
N ALA A 183 -4.55 20.41 8.37
CA ALA A 183 -5.64 20.18 7.44
C ALA A 183 -5.15 20.26 6.00
N TRP A 184 -5.65 19.36 5.13
CA TRP A 184 -5.33 19.39 3.71
C TRP A 184 -6.49 19.99 2.91
N SER A 185 -6.15 20.64 1.80
CA SER A 185 -7.14 21.11 0.82
C SER A 185 -6.96 20.35 -0.49
N SER A 186 -8.07 20.11 -1.19
CA SER A 186 -8.04 19.52 -2.52
C SER A 186 -7.48 20.52 -3.54
N MET A 187 -6.59 20.07 -4.41
CA MET A 187 -6.12 20.86 -5.55
C MET A 187 -7.21 21.10 -6.61
N ASN A 188 -8.29 20.31 -6.55
CA ASN A 188 -9.41 20.38 -7.49
C ASN A 188 -10.57 21.25 -6.97
N ASP A 189 -10.52 21.70 -5.72
CA ASP A 189 -11.52 22.61 -5.17
C ASP A 189 -11.32 24.00 -5.81
N LYS A 190 -12.37 24.47 -6.47
CA LYS A 190 -12.41 25.79 -7.11
C LYS A 190 -13.04 26.81 -6.17
#